data_93963a4f6804f9c4268448c328050988
#
_entry.id   93963a4f6804f9c4268448c328050988
#
_cell.length_a   1.000
_cell.length_b   1.000
_cell.length_c   1.000
_cell.angle_alpha   90.00
_cell.angle_beta   90.00
_cell.angle_gamma   90.00
#
_symmetry.space_group_name_H-M   'P 1'
#
loop_
_entity.id
_entity.type
_entity.pdbx_description
1 polymer ?
#
loop_
_entity_poly.entity_id
_entity_poly.type
_entity_poly.pdbx_seq_one_letter_code
_entity_poly.pdbx_strand_id
1 'polypeptide(L)'
;MSCQFIHLCWEGYRSQLYFMEALTLTTPALLFSAISLIMLAYTNRFLSYAAVIRALHDKYLERRDDTLIEQIKNLKLRLNLTRYMQIFGITSLLLCVLTMFLIYIEFHILAVWIFGVALVLLIFSLALLIREIQISTKALSLHLSDIEAHIKGK
;
A
#
# COMPACT_ATOMS: atom_id res chain seq x y z
N MET A 1 -33.49 -17.19 33.05
CA MET A 1 -32.14 -17.27 32.38
C MET A 1 -32.22 -17.38 30.87
N SER A 2 -33.34 -17.77 30.28
CA SER A 2 -33.46 -17.95 28.80
C SER A 2 -33.69 -16.67 28.00
N CYS A 3 -34.26 -15.62 28.62
CA CYS A 3 -34.60 -14.39 27.87
C CYS A 3 -33.39 -13.49 27.55
N GLN A 4 -32.37 -13.53 28.40
CA GLN A 4 -31.15 -12.71 28.21
C GLN A 4 -30.24 -13.26 27.10
N PHE A 5 -30.27 -14.56 26.88
CA PHE A 5 -29.54 -15.22 25.79
C PHE A 5 -30.15 -14.92 24.41
N ILE A 6 -31.47 -14.83 24.36
CA ILE A 6 -32.21 -14.47 23.13
C ILE A 6 -31.98 -13.01 22.78
N HIS A 7 -31.86 -12.11 23.76
CA HIS A 7 -31.58 -10.70 23.54
C HIS A 7 -30.18 -10.47 23.00
N LEU A 8 -29.18 -11.16 23.53
CA LEU A 8 -27.79 -11.10 23.04
C LEU A 8 -27.65 -11.70 21.63
N CYS A 9 -28.36 -12.78 21.35
CA CYS A 9 -28.41 -13.39 20.02
C CYS A 9 -29.12 -12.48 19.00
N TRP A 10 -30.17 -11.78 19.41
CA TRP A 10 -30.91 -10.82 18.60
C TRP A 10 -30.10 -9.54 18.33
N GLU A 11 -29.36 -9.01 19.31
CA GLU A 11 -28.47 -7.86 19.12
C GLU A 11 -27.29 -8.22 18.18
N GLY A 12 -26.72 -9.41 18.33
CA GLY A 12 -25.70 -9.93 17.42
C GLY A 12 -26.21 -10.08 15.99
N TYR A 13 -27.44 -10.59 15.81
CA TYR A 13 -28.08 -10.71 14.51
C TYR A 13 -28.44 -9.35 13.90
N ARG A 14 -28.90 -8.43 14.72
CA ARG A 14 -29.22 -7.05 14.28
C ARG A 14 -27.96 -6.28 13.90
N SER A 15 -26.87 -6.39 14.63
CA SER A 15 -25.59 -5.77 14.25
C SER A 15 -25.02 -6.35 12.96
N GLN A 16 -25.19 -7.64 12.71
CA GLN A 16 -24.86 -8.28 11.44
C GLN A 16 -25.72 -7.73 10.28
N LEU A 17 -27.03 -7.55 10.50
CA LEU A 17 -27.93 -6.96 9.50
C LEU A 17 -27.56 -5.50 9.17
N TYR A 18 -27.27 -4.67 10.18
CA TYR A 18 -26.80 -3.30 9.96
C TYR A 18 -25.46 -3.27 9.23
N PHE A 19 -24.56 -4.20 9.54
CA PHE A 19 -23.26 -4.31 8.84
C PHE A 19 -23.45 -4.76 7.39
N MET A 20 -24.41 -5.64 7.13
CA MET A 20 -24.75 -6.09 5.77
C MET A 20 -25.46 -4.99 4.96
N GLU A 21 -26.30 -4.18 5.60
CA GLU A 21 -26.98 -3.04 4.97
C GLU A 21 -26.01 -1.90 4.66
N ALA A 22 -24.96 -1.72 5.49
CA ALA A 22 -23.87 -0.77 5.23
C ALA A 22 -22.92 -1.23 4.11
N LEU A 23 -22.84 -2.53 3.82
CA LEU A 23 -22.07 -3.09 2.70
C LEU A 23 -22.89 -3.05 1.41
N THR A 24 -23.44 -1.89 1.09
CA THR A 24 -24.04 -1.62 -0.23
C THR A 24 -22.92 -1.61 -1.30
N LEU A 25 -23.28 -1.81 -2.55
CA LEU A 25 -22.34 -1.70 -3.69
C LEU A 25 -21.52 -0.39 -3.67
N THR A 26 -22.01 0.64 -2.99
CA THR A 26 -21.38 1.97 -2.89
C THR A 26 -20.06 1.93 -2.11
N THR A 27 -19.98 1.18 -1.01
CA THR A 27 -18.77 1.14 -0.17
C THR A 27 -17.55 0.54 -0.88
N PRO A 28 -17.63 -0.67 -1.50
CA PRO A 28 -16.53 -1.20 -2.29
C PRO A 28 -16.21 -0.35 -3.52
N ALA A 29 -17.21 0.30 -4.15
CA ALA A 29 -17.00 1.17 -5.30
C ALA A 29 -16.19 2.42 -4.97
N LEU A 30 -16.47 3.08 -3.83
CA LEU A 30 -15.69 4.21 -3.35
C LEU A 30 -14.24 3.81 -3.01
N LEU A 31 -14.07 2.65 -2.35
CA LEU A 31 -12.75 2.11 -2.05
C LEU A 31 -11.97 1.78 -3.33
N PHE A 32 -12.61 1.21 -4.33
CA PHE A 32 -12.01 0.94 -5.64
C PHE A 32 -11.45 2.21 -6.27
N SER A 33 -12.23 3.31 -6.28
CA SER A 33 -11.80 4.60 -6.80
C SER A 33 -10.58 5.15 -6.04
N ALA A 34 -10.60 5.11 -4.70
CA ALA A 34 -9.50 5.57 -3.87
C ALA A 34 -8.22 4.74 -4.08
N ILE A 35 -8.34 3.41 -4.12
CA ILE A 35 -7.20 2.51 -4.33
C ILE A 35 -6.60 2.71 -5.72
N SER A 36 -7.42 2.92 -6.75
CA SER A 36 -6.95 3.20 -8.11
C SER A 36 -6.07 4.44 -8.19
N LEU A 37 -6.44 5.53 -7.48
CA LEU A 37 -5.62 6.75 -7.38
C LEU A 37 -4.30 6.50 -6.64
N ILE A 38 -4.33 5.73 -5.57
CA ILE A 38 -3.12 5.33 -4.82
C ILE A 38 -2.19 4.51 -5.70
N MET A 39 -2.75 3.60 -6.51
CA MET A 39 -1.98 2.79 -7.46
C MET A 39 -1.27 3.62 -8.52
N LEU A 40 -1.91 4.69 -9.02
CA LEU A 40 -1.28 5.63 -9.94
C LEU A 40 -0.05 6.30 -9.29
N ALA A 41 -0.16 6.72 -8.04
CA ALA A 41 0.95 7.29 -7.29
C ALA A 41 2.10 6.28 -7.09
N TYR A 42 1.80 5.01 -6.81
CA TYR A 42 2.81 3.95 -6.67
C TYR A 42 3.53 3.67 -7.99
N THR A 43 2.80 3.63 -9.10
CA THR A 43 3.37 3.41 -10.43
C THR A 43 4.34 4.53 -10.80
N ASN A 44 3.98 5.78 -10.55
CA ASN A 44 4.85 6.93 -10.81
C ASN A 44 6.15 6.87 -9.98
N ARG A 45 6.07 6.47 -8.71
CA ARG A 45 7.27 6.25 -7.87
C ARG A 45 8.15 5.13 -8.40
N PHE A 46 7.56 4.02 -8.79
CA PHE A 46 8.29 2.88 -9.36
C PHE A 46 9.07 3.30 -10.61
N LEU A 47 8.44 4.02 -11.53
CA LEU A 47 9.08 4.53 -12.75
C LEU A 47 10.22 5.49 -12.43
N SER A 48 10.06 6.37 -11.44
CA SER A 48 11.10 7.29 -10.99
C SER A 48 12.32 6.54 -10.48
N TYR A 49 12.17 5.54 -9.61
CA TYR A 49 13.29 4.73 -9.12
C TYR A 49 13.96 3.92 -10.24
N ALA A 50 13.19 3.36 -11.16
CA ALA A 50 13.74 2.63 -12.30
C ALA A 50 14.57 3.52 -13.22
N ALA A 51 14.13 4.77 -13.46
CA ALA A 51 14.88 5.75 -14.25
C ALA A 51 16.22 6.12 -13.57
N VAL A 52 16.21 6.37 -12.26
CA VAL A 52 17.43 6.69 -11.51
C VAL A 52 18.42 5.51 -11.51
N ILE A 53 17.93 4.27 -11.36
CA ILE A 53 18.81 3.08 -11.40
C ILE A 53 19.45 2.93 -12.77
N ARG A 54 18.72 3.17 -13.87
CA ARG A 54 19.28 3.12 -15.22
C ARG A 54 20.36 4.19 -15.41
N ALA A 55 20.08 5.43 -15.03
CA ALA A 55 21.06 6.52 -15.12
C ALA A 55 22.33 6.25 -14.29
N LEU A 56 22.18 5.61 -13.12
CA LEU A 56 23.31 5.26 -12.27
C LEU A 56 24.12 4.09 -12.83
N HIS A 57 23.45 3.14 -13.48
CA HIS A 57 24.09 2.02 -14.16
C HIS A 57 24.92 2.52 -15.35
N ASP A 58 24.41 3.45 -16.15
CA ASP A 58 25.14 4.03 -17.29
C ASP A 58 26.38 4.80 -16.80
N LYS A 59 26.28 5.52 -15.69
CA LYS A 59 27.36 6.21 -15.03
C LYS A 59 28.45 5.26 -14.48
N TYR A 60 28.01 4.08 -13.97
CA TYR A 60 28.93 3.06 -13.50
C TYR A 60 29.76 2.42 -14.65
N LEU A 61 29.18 2.31 -15.83
CA LEU A 61 29.91 1.84 -17.01
C LEU A 61 31.00 2.82 -17.47
N GLU A 62 30.83 4.13 -17.24
CA GLU A 62 31.81 5.17 -17.54
C GLU A 62 32.92 5.28 -16.47
N ARG A 63 32.52 5.15 -15.18
CA ARG A 63 33.45 5.24 -14.02
C ARG A 63 33.17 4.08 -13.09
N ARG A 64 34.12 3.15 -12.98
CA ARG A 64 34.11 2.02 -12.05
C ARG A 64 34.40 2.48 -10.62
N ASP A 65 33.46 3.22 -9.99
CA ASP A 65 33.57 3.63 -8.60
C ASP A 65 32.76 2.70 -7.71
N ASP A 66 33.38 2.14 -6.68
CA ASP A 66 32.73 1.24 -5.71
C ASP A 66 31.61 1.91 -4.91
N THR A 67 31.67 3.23 -4.73
CA THR A 67 30.63 4.04 -4.10
C THR A 67 29.30 4.01 -4.88
N LEU A 68 29.34 3.88 -6.21
CA LEU A 68 28.16 3.77 -7.07
C LEU A 68 27.44 2.44 -6.87
N ILE A 69 28.18 1.36 -6.57
CA ILE A 69 27.59 0.04 -6.31
C ILE A 69 26.73 0.06 -5.03
N GLU A 70 27.21 0.73 -3.99
CA GLU A 70 26.48 0.85 -2.74
C GLU A 70 25.20 1.68 -2.90
N GLN A 71 25.25 2.76 -3.68
CA GLN A 71 24.08 3.56 -4.03
C GLN A 71 23.04 2.75 -4.83
N ILE A 72 23.49 1.96 -5.83
CA ILE A 72 22.61 1.07 -6.61
C ILE A 72 21.96 0.03 -5.71
N LYS A 73 22.68 -0.54 -4.76
CA LYS A 73 22.16 -1.54 -3.81
C LYS A 73 21.05 -0.96 -2.92
N ASN A 74 21.26 0.24 -2.40
CA ASN A 74 20.28 0.96 -1.59
C ASN A 74 19.03 1.33 -2.41
N LEU A 75 19.21 1.79 -3.65
CA LEU A 75 18.08 2.07 -4.55
C LEU A 75 17.30 0.80 -4.91
N LYS A 76 17.99 -0.31 -5.15
CA LYS A 76 17.35 -1.61 -5.43
C LYS A 76 16.49 -2.10 -4.27
N LEU A 77 16.92 -1.86 -3.04
CA LEU A 77 16.14 -2.19 -1.85
C LEU A 77 14.85 -1.36 -1.78
N ARG A 78 14.92 -0.06 -2.06
CA ARG A 78 13.74 0.82 -2.15
C ARG A 78 12.80 0.41 -3.29
N LEU A 79 13.34 0.06 -4.46
CA LEU A 79 12.56 -0.44 -5.58
C LEU A 79 11.78 -1.70 -5.23
N ASN A 80 12.42 -2.65 -4.54
CA ASN A 80 11.75 -3.86 -4.08
C ASN A 80 10.63 -3.55 -3.09
N LEU A 81 10.84 -2.63 -2.16
CA LEU A 81 9.82 -2.22 -1.19
C LEU A 81 8.60 -1.62 -1.91
N THR A 82 8.82 -0.72 -2.87
CA THR A 82 7.77 -0.12 -3.71
C THR A 82 7.01 -1.19 -4.50
N ARG A 83 7.72 -2.19 -5.02
CA ARG A 83 7.10 -3.32 -5.73
C ARG A 83 6.17 -4.14 -4.83
N TYR A 84 6.58 -4.44 -3.60
CA TYR A 84 5.71 -5.16 -2.65
C TYR A 84 4.47 -4.34 -2.27
N MET A 85 4.61 -3.03 -2.01
CA MET A 85 3.47 -2.15 -1.78
C MET A 85 2.47 -2.22 -2.94
N GLN A 86 2.97 -2.17 -4.17
CA GLN A 86 2.16 -2.22 -5.37
C GLN A 86 1.42 -3.55 -5.50
N ILE A 87 2.09 -4.69 -5.24
CA ILE A 87 1.47 -6.01 -5.29
C ILE A 87 0.33 -6.12 -4.25
N PHE A 88 0.56 -5.72 -3.00
CA PHE A 88 -0.47 -5.75 -1.97
C PHE A 88 -1.65 -4.82 -2.31
N GLY A 89 -1.38 -3.63 -2.85
CA GLY A 89 -2.42 -2.70 -3.29
C GLY A 89 -3.27 -3.27 -4.43
N ILE A 90 -2.65 -3.84 -5.46
CA ILE A 90 -3.36 -4.48 -6.60
C ILE A 90 -4.20 -5.67 -6.11
N THR A 91 -3.65 -6.50 -5.23
CA THR A 91 -4.38 -7.65 -4.66
C THR A 91 -5.60 -7.18 -3.86
N SER A 92 -5.46 -6.14 -3.05
CA SER A 92 -6.59 -5.54 -2.33
C SER A 92 -7.67 -5.03 -3.28
N LEU A 93 -7.28 -4.34 -4.37
CA LEU A 93 -8.20 -3.85 -5.39
C LEU A 93 -8.95 -4.98 -6.09
N LEU A 94 -8.25 -6.06 -6.43
CA LEU A 94 -8.85 -7.25 -7.04
C LEU A 94 -9.89 -7.88 -6.09
N LEU A 95 -9.58 -7.99 -4.79
CA LEU A 95 -10.52 -8.50 -3.80
C LEU A 95 -11.73 -7.57 -3.61
N CYS A 96 -11.57 -6.25 -3.72
CA CYS A 96 -12.70 -5.31 -3.72
C CYS A 96 -13.63 -5.55 -4.91
N VAL A 97 -13.10 -5.76 -6.12
CA VAL A 97 -13.89 -6.08 -7.31
C VAL A 97 -14.60 -7.42 -7.13
N LEU A 98 -13.90 -8.42 -6.59
CA LEU A 98 -14.49 -9.71 -6.29
C LEU A 98 -15.63 -9.59 -5.27
N THR A 99 -15.50 -8.74 -4.27
CA THR A 99 -16.56 -8.46 -3.30
C THR A 99 -17.80 -7.88 -3.97
N MET A 100 -17.63 -6.92 -4.90
CA MET A 100 -18.76 -6.37 -5.68
C MET A 100 -19.49 -7.46 -6.47
N PHE A 101 -18.73 -8.37 -7.08
CA PHE A 101 -19.28 -9.51 -7.82
C PHE A 101 -20.05 -10.46 -6.89
N LEU A 102 -19.53 -10.76 -5.71
CA LEU A 102 -20.20 -11.62 -4.72
C LEU A 102 -21.49 -10.99 -4.17
N ILE A 103 -21.53 -9.68 -3.99
CA ILE A 103 -22.75 -8.96 -3.61
C ILE A 103 -23.79 -9.07 -4.73
N TYR A 104 -23.37 -8.98 -5.99
CA TYR A 104 -24.27 -9.10 -7.15
C TYR A 104 -24.93 -10.47 -7.24
N ILE A 105 -24.23 -11.56 -6.87
CA ILE A 105 -24.75 -12.94 -6.87
C ILE A 105 -25.37 -13.34 -5.51
N GLU A 106 -25.63 -12.38 -4.61
CA GLU A 106 -26.29 -12.51 -3.30
C GLU A 106 -25.55 -13.37 -2.25
N PHE A 107 -24.24 -13.66 -2.45
CA PHE A 107 -23.40 -14.34 -1.46
C PHE A 107 -22.85 -13.37 -0.41
N HIS A 108 -23.74 -12.74 0.38
CA HIS A 108 -23.37 -11.65 1.31
C HIS A 108 -22.36 -12.06 2.40
N ILE A 109 -22.49 -13.26 2.98
CA ILE A 109 -21.61 -13.72 4.06
C ILE A 109 -20.15 -13.82 3.56
N LEU A 110 -19.96 -14.40 2.38
CA LEU A 110 -18.64 -14.58 1.77
C LEU A 110 -18.04 -13.22 1.35
N ALA A 111 -18.89 -12.32 0.84
CA ALA A 111 -18.50 -10.95 0.46
C ALA A 111 -17.92 -10.17 1.64
N VAL A 112 -18.52 -10.24 2.84
CA VAL A 112 -18.04 -9.57 4.06
C VAL A 112 -16.64 -10.06 4.45
N TRP A 113 -16.41 -11.37 4.43
CA TRP A 113 -15.10 -11.93 4.78
C TRP A 113 -14.01 -11.53 3.78
N ILE A 114 -14.29 -11.60 2.49
CA ILE A 114 -13.34 -11.21 1.44
C ILE A 114 -13.05 -9.71 1.50
N PHE A 115 -14.06 -8.89 1.76
CA PHE A 115 -13.86 -7.45 1.97
C PHE A 115 -12.98 -7.16 3.18
N GLY A 116 -13.16 -7.87 4.30
CA GLY A 116 -12.29 -7.77 5.47
C GLY A 116 -10.82 -8.07 5.12
N VAL A 117 -10.57 -9.14 4.36
CA VAL A 117 -9.21 -9.48 3.90
C VAL A 117 -8.65 -8.39 2.98
N ALA A 118 -9.46 -7.84 2.07
CA ALA A 118 -9.04 -6.74 1.19
C ALA A 118 -8.60 -5.51 1.98
N LEU A 119 -9.33 -5.15 3.04
CA LEU A 119 -8.98 -4.03 3.93
C LEU A 119 -7.67 -4.29 4.68
N VAL A 120 -7.45 -5.49 5.19
CA VAL A 120 -6.19 -5.85 5.87
C VAL A 120 -5.00 -5.72 4.92
N LEU A 121 -5.12 -6.22 3.69
CA LEU A 121 -4.08 -6.08 2.68
C LEU A 121 -3.81 -4.61 2.31
N LEU A 122 -4.84 -3.79 2.25
CA LEU A 122 -4.70 -2.35 2.04
C LEU A 122 -3.93 -1.69 3.17
N ILE A 123 -4.23 -2.02 4.42
CA ILE A 123 -3.51 -1.51 5.60
C ILE A 123 -2.02 -1.88 5.52
N PHE A 124 -1.69 -3.13 5.17
CA PHE A 124 -0.30 -3.55 4.97
C PHE A 124 0.40 -2.75 3.86
N SER A 125 -0.27 -2.54 2.73
CA SER A 125 0.26 -1.72 1.64
C SER A 125 0.57 -0.29 2.08
N LEU A 126 -0.33 0.35 2.83
CA LEU A 126 -0.14 1.70 3.37
C LEU A 126 0.95 1.76 4.44
N ALA A 127 1.05 0.74 5.30
CA ALA A 127 2.11 0.66 6.31
C ALA A 127 3.50 0.58 5.67
N LEU A 128 3.64 -0.20 4.58
CA LEU A 128 4.87 -0.26 3.80
C LEU A 128 5.19 1.09 3.13
N LEU A 129 4.18 1.82 2.65
CA LEU A 129 4.33 3.16 2.11
C LEU A 129 4.91 4.14 3.13
N ILE A 130 4.36 4.15 4.35
CA ILE A 130 4.85 4.99 5.45
C ILE A 130 6.32 4.67 5.73
N ARG A 131 6.67 3.40 5.79
CA ARG A 131 8.05 2.96 6.05
C ARG A 131 9.01 3.39 4.93
N GLU A 132 8.58 3.31 3.67
CA GLU A 132 9.37 3.77 2.52
C GLU A 132 9.64 5.27 2.59
N ILE A 133 8.60 6.07 2.90
CA ILE A 133 8.74 7.52 3.05
C ILE A 133 9.73 7.87 4.18
N GLN A 134 9.65 7.19 5.32
CA GLN A 134 10.57 7.42 6.44
C GLN A 134 12.03 7.13 6.06
N ILE A 135 12.28 6.06 5.33
CA ILE A 135 13.63 5.71 4.86
C ILE A 135 14.13 6.75 3.84
N SER A 136 13.23 7.20 2.95
CA SER A 136 13.56 8.18 1.92
C SER A 136 13.90 9.56 2.50
N THR A 137 13.11 10.05 3.47
CA THR A 137 13.35 11.34 4.12
C THR A 137 14.60 11.33 4.96
N LYS A 138 14.90 10.23 5.67
CA LYS A 138 16.13 10.11 6.47
C LYS A 138 17.39 10.14 5.61
N ALA A 139 17.37 9.48 4.46
CA ALA A 139 18.50 9.51 3.53
C ALA A 139 18.72 10.89 2.91
N LEU A 140 17.64 11.63 2.62
CA LEU A 140 17.73 12.98 2.09
C LEU A 140 18.27 13.95 3.14
N SER A 141 17.86 13.84 4.40
CA SER A 141 18.35 14.70 5.49
C SER A 141 19.85 14.49 5.76
N LEU A 142 20.36 13.27 5.65
CA LEU A 142 21.80 13.00 5.77
C LEU A 142 22.59 13.64 4.63
N HIS A 143 22.11 13.58 3.40
CA HIS A 143 22.77 14.22 2.26
C HIS A 143 22.78 15.77 2.38
N LEU A 144 21.70 16.35 2.88
CA LEU A 144 21.62 17.80 3.12
C LEU A 144 22.56 18.26 4.23
N SER A 145 22.70 17.50 5.30
CA SER A 145 23.62 17.83 6.40
C SER A 145 25.10 17.77 5.97
N ASP A 146 25.47 16.85 5.07
CA ASP A 146 26.81 16.78 4.50
C ASP A 146 27.13 18.00 3.62
N ILE A 147 26.15 18.48 2.83
CA ILE A 147 26.30 19.66 1.99
C ILE A 147 26.41 20.92 2.86
N GLU A 148 25.59 21.04 3.91
CA GLU A 148 25.68 22.17 4.88
C GLU A 148 27.02 22.20 5.61
N ALA A 149 27.55 21.04 6.00
CA ALA A 149 28.86 20.95 6.65
C ALA A 149 29.99 21.39 5.69
N HIS A 150 29.89 21.06 4.40
CA HIS A 150 30.85 21.50 3.39
C HIS A 150 30.78 23.00 3.07
N ILE A 151 29.59 23.61 3.16
CA ILE A 151 29.41 25.06 2.94
C ILE A 151 29.89 25.89 4.16
N LYS A 152 29.67 25.36 5.37
CA LYS A 152 30.12 26.04 6.63
C LYS A 152 31.64 25.93 6.90
N GLY A 153 32.32 24.96 6.24
CA GLY A 153 33.77 24.74 6.38
C GLY A 153 34.61 25.53 5.38
N LYS A 154 34.00 26.36 4.54
CA LYS A 154 34.65 27.25 3.58
C LYS A 154 34.42 28.71 3.93
#